data_b04a8c2e5a8e37a98ae6ae160dc88682
#
_entry.id   b04a8c2e5a8e37a98ae6ae160dc88682
#
_cell.length_a   1.000
_cell.length_b   1.000
_cell.length_c   1.000
_cell.angle_alpha   90.00
_cell.angle_beta   90.00
_cell.angle_gamma   90.00
#
_symmetry.space_group_name_H-M   'P 1'
#
loop_
_entity.id
_entity.type
_entity.pdbx_description
1 polymer ?
#
loop_
_entity_poly.entity_id
_entity_poly.type
_entity_poly.pdbx_seq_one_letter_code
_entity_poly.pdbx_strand_id
1 'polypeptide(L)'
;MNDGVEVFMELFKGRNDAYGTWEGGSVKSDVAYSTFARHLYGQEFVGIYPLTDNSTVMWGCTDIDVDEIDLAINIKTAFEVKGIQSFIEKTRRGYHVWVFADEWIPAPIMRRAFLSAHEAVKVPAKEVNPKQEESTGLGNYVRLPYPNGINEMPENRYILFDKSLEPMTLKQFLDKAMDTRTSINLLRPLSELHKPRKRATLDVTLVRQDVQEALDYVSPYIATVWRNGPVGNLDRSNILCLLVHKMREYGTPMNHAYTILVDADKRWGKFHNRPDAVEQLVKIVEDIYGIDTTGEFRP
;
A
#
# COMPACT_ATOMS: atom_id res chain seq x y z
N MET A 1 2.14 28.72 -23.53
CA MET A 1 1.29 28.18 -22.45
C MET A 1 1.53 26.69 -22.47
N ASN A 2 2.09 26.12 -21.39
CA ASN A 2 2.22 24.68 -21.32
C ASN A 2 0.83 24.07 -21.39
N ASP A 3 0.65 23.08 -22.24
CA ASP A 3 -0.58 22.32 -22.33
C ASP A 3 -0.81 21.61 -20.98
N GLY A 4 -2.02 21.63 -20.46
CA GLY A 4 -2.36 20.95 -19.20
C GLY A 4 -1.99 19.45 -19.20
N VAL A 5 -1.97 18.82 -20.37
CA VAL A 5 -1.53 17.41 -20.53
C VAL A 5 -0.04 17.26 -20.25
N GLU A 6 0.82 18.18 -20.73
CA GLU A 6 2.27 18.12 -20.47
C GLU A 6 2.58 18.26 -19.00
N VAL A 7 1.93 19.20 -18.32
CA VAL A 7 2.11 19.44 -16.89
C VAL A 7 1.61 18.23 -16.08
N PHE A 8 0.47 17.66 -16.46
CA PHE A 8 -0.07 16.45 -15.82
C PHE A 8 0.86 15.26 -16.02
N MET A 9 1.39 15.05 -17.23
CA MET A 9 2.37 14.02 -17.53
C MET A 9 3.64 14.19 -16.68
N GLU A 10 4.17 15.42 -16.58
CA GLU A 10 5.35 15.71 -15.76
C GLU A 10 5.13 15.37 -14.28
N LEU A 11 3.93 15.66 -13.75
CA LEU A 11 3.58 15.42 -12.36
C LEU A 11 3.38 13.94 -12.04
N PHE A 12 2.74 13.19 -12.94
CA PHE A 12 2.39 11.79 -12.75
C PHE A 12 3.29 10.80 -13.50
N LYS A 13 4.45 11.25 -13.99
CA LYS A 13 5.39 10.36 -14.65
C LYS A 13 5.88 9.26 -13.69
N GLY A 14 6.06 8.08 -14.24
CA GLY A 14 6.50 6.88 -13.53
C GLY A 14 7.20 5.95 -14.51
N ARG A 15 6.86 4.67 -14.46
CA ARG A 15 7.31 3.69 -15.45
C ARG A 15 6.84 4.08 -16.86
N ASN A 16 7.70 3.90 -17.85
CA ASN A 16 7.45 4.39 -19.23
C ASN A 16 7.17 3.28 -20.26
N ASP A 17 7.18 2.00 -19.86
CA ASP A 17 7.00 0.83 -20.74
C ASP A 17 5.68 0.09 -20.53
N ALA A 18 4.87 0.53 -19.56
CA ALA A 18 3.57 -0.05 -19.27
C ALA A 18 2.66 0.90 -18.48
N TYR A 19 1.35 0.76 -18.68
CA TYR A 19 0.33 1.45 -17.89
C TYR A 19 -0.83 0.49 -17.53
N GLY A 20 -1.59 0.84 -16.50
CA GLY A 20 -2.77 0.10 -16.05
C GLY A 20 -4.03 0.59 -16.74
N THR A 21 -4.96 -0.33 -17.03
CA THR A 21 -6.29 0.00 -17.53
C THR A 21 -7.31 0.19 -16.40
N TRP A 22 -8.44 0.83 -16.72
CA TRP A 22 -9.49 1.05 -15.73
C TRP A 22 -10.13 -0.27 -15.23
N GLU A 23 -10.27 -1.27 -16.10
CA GLU A 23 -10.87 -2.55 -15.82
C GLU A 23 -9.95 -3.49 -14.99
N GLY A 24 -8.69 -3.11 -14.81
CA GLY A 24 -7.76 -3.90 -13.98
C GLY A 24 -6.80 -4.77 -14.79
N GLY A 25 -6.35 -4.31 -15.94
CA GLY A 25 -5.30 -4.94 -16.76
C GLY A 25 -4.03 -4.11 -16.83
N SER A 26 -3.02 -4.63 -17.55
CA SER A 26 -1.79 -3.94 -17.90
C SER A 26 -1.63 -3.92 -19.41
N VAL A 27 -1.27 -2.77 -19.94
CA VAL A 27 -0.86 -2.60 -21.34
C VAL A 27 0.65 -2.36 -21.37
N LYS A 28 1.38 -3.23 -22.04
CA LYS A 28 2.83 -3.06 -22.31
C LYS A 28 2.98 -2.21 -23.56
N SER A 29 3.20 -0.95 -23.38
CA SER A 29 3.38 0.05 -24.44
C SER A 29 4.03 1.28 -23.85
N ASP A 30 4.68 2.08 -24.68
CA ASP A 30 5.26 3.34 -24.27
C ASP A 30 4.23 4.27 -23.63
N VAL A 31 4.55 4.78 -22.44
CA VAL A 31 3.78 5.76 -21.71
C VAL A 31 4.27 7.15 -22.11
N ALA A 32 3.51 7.81 -22.97
CA ALA A 32 3.87 9.08 -23.57
C ALA A 32 2.73 10.11 -23.41
N TYR A 33 2.94 11.30 -23.92
CA TYR A 33 1.92 12.37 -23.96
C TYR A 33 0.54 11.86 -24.36
N SER A 34 0.43 11.02 -25.39
CA SER A 34 -0.85 10.48 -25.87
C SER A 34 -1.57 9.63 -24.83
N THR A 35 -0.86 8.95 -23.94
CA THR A 35 -1.45 8.15 -22.84
C THR A 35 -2.17 9.06 -21.85
N PHE A 36 -1.52 10.15 -21.44
CA PHE A 36 -2.11 11.13 -20.53
C PHE A 36 -3.20 11.96 -21.21
N ALA A 37 -3.02 12.30 -22.49
CA ALA A 37 -4.04 13.00 -23.28
C ALA A 37 -5.34 12.18 -23.37
N ARG A 38 -5.26 10.89 -23.70
CA ARG A 38 -6.46 10.03 -23.73
C ARG A 38 -7.20 10.00 -22.41
N HIS A 39 -6.46 9.97 -21.29
CA HIS A 39 -7.06 10.02 -19.94
C HIS A 39 -7.79 11.35 -19.69
N LEU A 40 -7.12 12.47 -19.91
CA LEU A 40 -7.67 13.80 -19.63
C LEU A 40 -8.77 14.22 -20.60
N TYR A 41 -8.83 13.66 -21.80
CA TYR A 41 -9.94 13.85 -22.77
C TYR A 41 -11.04 12.78 -22.66
N GLY A 42 -10.97 11.86 -21.70
CA GLY A 42 -12.00 10.87 -21.45
C GLY A 42 -12.08 9.72 -22.46
N GLN A 43 -11.04 9.55 -23.28
CA GLN A 43 -10.99 8.49 -24.30
C GLN A 43 -10.57 7.13 -23.71
N GLU A 44 -9.69 7.14 -22.72
CA GLU A 44 -9.22 5.96 -22.02
C GLU A 44 -8.79 6.36 -20.59
N PHE A 45 -9.28 5.67 -19.55
CA PHE A 45 -8.86 5.97 -18.19
C PHE A 45 -7.70 5.08 -17.80
N VAL A 46 -6.59 5.69 -17.40
CA VAL A 46 -5.33 4.99 -17.16
C VAL A 46 -4.88 5.05 -15.71
N GLY A 47 -4.04 4.10 -15.34
CA GLY A 47 -3.25 4.15 -14.12
C GLY A 47 -1.77 4.05 -14.45
N ILE A 48 -0.91 4.71 -13.66
CA ILE A 48 0.53 4.74 -13.86
C ILE A 48 1.22 3.94 -12.75
N TYR A 49 2.24 3.17 -13.15
CA TYR A 49 3.16 2.51 -12.23
C TYR A 49 4.17 3.54 -11.71
N PRO A 50 4.18 3.87 -10.40
CA PRO A 50 5.11 4.86 -9.88
C PRO A 50 6.56 4.43 -9.96
N LEU A 51 6.83 3.12 -9.77
CA LEU A 51 8.16 2.55 -9.64
C LEU A 51 8.81 2.31 -10.99
N THR A 52 9.92 3.01 -11.27
CA THR A 52 10.75 2.79 -12.47
C THR A 52 11.64 1.56 -12.31
N ASP A 53 12.26 1.12 -13.41
CA ASP A 53 13.24 0.02 -13.40
C ASP A 53 14.45 0.32 -12.51
N ASN A 54 14.78 1.59 -12.32
CA ASN A 54 15.86 2.05 -11.44
C ASN A 54 15.44 2.18 -9.96
N SER A 55 14.27 1.67 -9.60
CA SER A 55 13.71 1.76 -8.24
C SER A 55 13.56 3.21 -7.74
N THR A 56 13.22 4.13 -8.63
CA THR A 56 12.95 5.53 -8.33
C THR A 56 11.50 5.90 -8.60
N VAL A 57 11.03 6.97 -7.96
CA VAL A 57 9.68 7.51 -8.11
C VAL A 57 9.68 9.04 -8.14
N MET A 58 8.67 9.63 -8.79
CA MET A 58 8.38 11.08 -8.73
C MET A 58 7.26 11.41 -7.77
N TRP A 59 6.48 10.43 -7.36
CA TRP A 59 5.34 10.59 -6.48
C TRP A 59 5.08 9.34 -5.67
N GLY A 60 4.35 9.52 -4.57
CA GLY A 60 3.78 8.45 -3.77
C GLY A 60 2.30 8.70 -3.53
N CYS A 61 1.59 7.63 -3.19
CA CYS A 61 0.16 7.68 -2.93
C CYS A 61 -0.23 6.63 -1.89
N THR A 62 -1.07 7.01 -0.92
CA THR A 62 -1.76 6.04 -0.07
C THR A 62 -3.24 5.99 -0.42
N ASP A 63 -3.81 4.78 -0.43
CA ASP A 63 -5.22 4.52 -0.69
C ASP A 63 -5.96 4.25 0.63
N ILE A 64 -7.08 4.96 0.84
CA ILE A 64 -7.99 4.86 1.98
C ILE A 64 -9.34 4.42 1.45
N ASP A 65 -9.61 3.12 1.47
CA ASP A 65 -10.80 2.45 0.92
C ASP A 65 -12.06 2.59 1.80
N VAL A 66 -12.17 3.66 2.57
CA VAL A 66 -13.33 3.99 3.39
C VAL A 66 -13.66 5.48 3.23
N ASP A 67 -14.96 5.82 3.27
CA ASP A 67 -15.41 7.20 3.10
C ASP A 67 -15.31 8.01 4.41
N GLU A 68 -14.10 8.03 4.98
CA GLU A 68 -13.77 8.75 6.21
C GLU A 68 -12.68 9.79 5.89
N ILE A 69 -13.09 11.00 5.54
CA ILE A 69 -12.19 12.11 5.15
C ILE A 69 -11.17 12.44 6.24
N ASP A 70 -11.53 12.29 7.51
CA ASP A 70 -10.65 12.60 8.64
C ASP A 70 -9.37 11.76 8.64
N LEU A 71 -9.42 10.52 8.13
CA LEU A 71 -8.22 9.69 7.99
C LEU A 71 -7.24 10.30 6.97
N ALA A 72 -7.74 10.80 5.85
CA ALA A 72 -6.94 11.47 4.84
C ALA A 72 -6.37 12.80 5.36
N ILE A 73 -7.17 13.58 6.09
CA ILE A 73 -6.75 14.84 6.72
C ILE A 73 -5.64 14.57 7.75
N ASN A 74 -5.76 13.53 8.57
CA ASN A 74 -4.75 13.18 9.56
C ASN A 74 -3.41 12.84 8.90
N ILE A 75 -3.41 12.03 7.82
CA ILE A 75 -2.19 11.69 7.08
C ILE A 75 -1.60 12.95 6.43
N LYS A 76 -2.45 13.78 5.79
CA LYS A 76 -2.01 15.06 5.23
C LYS A 76 -1.36 15.94 6.29
N THR A 77 -1.97 16.06 7.47
CA THR A 77 -1.43 16.84 8.59
C THR A 77 -0.05 16.34 9.03
N ALA A 78 0.16 15.01 9.06
CA ALA A 78 1.47 14.44 9.39
C ALA A 78 2.56 14.88 8.40
N PHE A 79 2.24 15.02 7.12
CA PHE A 79 3.15 15.58 6.11
C PHE A 79 3.34 17.09 6.29
N GLU A 80 2.27 17.86 6.51
CA GLU A 80 2.32 19.32 6.65
C GLU A 80 3.18 19.77 7.84
N VAL A 81 3.12 19.09 8.97
CA VAL A 81 3.99 19.33 10.15
C VAL A 81 5.48 19.20 9.80
N LYS A 82 5.81 18.45 8.74
CA LYS A 82 7.19 18.31 8.23
C LYS A 82 7.51 19.24 7.07
N GLY A 83 6.60 20.16 6.74
CA GLY A 83 6.76 21.09 5.61
C GLY A 83 6.58 20.42 4.24
N ILE A 84 5.95 19.23 4.20
CA ILE A 84 5.69 18.47 2.99
C ILE A 84 4.27 18.75 2.55
N GLN A 85 4.08 19.30 1.33
CA GLN A 85 2.75 19.46 0.74
C GLN A 85 2.25 18.11 0.26
N SER A 86 1.01 17.77 0.63
CA SER A 86 0.28 16.61 0.12
C SER A 86 -1.11 17.01 -0.33
N PHE A 87 -1.74 16.17 -1.15
CA PHE A 87 -3.02 16.45 -1.80
C PHE A 87 -4.00 15.33 -1.54
N ILE A 88 -5.22 15.66 -1.13
CA ILE A 88 -6.30 14.69 -0.94
C ILE A 88 -7.11 14.61 -2.23
N GLU A 89 -7.22 13.41 -2.80
CA GLU A 89 -8.12 13.07 -3.91
C GLU A 89 -9.38 12.41 -3.35
N LYS A 90 -10.55 12.88 -3.73
CA LYS A 90 -11.80 12.12 -3.56
C LYS A 90 -11.85 11.03 -4.62
N THR A 91 -12.02 9.79 -4.20
CA THR A 91 -12.23 8.63 -5.09
C THR A 91 -13.67 8.12 -4.98
N ARG A 92 -14.03 7.11 -5.76
CA ARG A 92 -15.39 6.54 -5.72
C ARG A 92 -15.75 5.94 -4.34
N ARG A 93 -14.78 5.36 -3.62
CA ARG A 93 -15.03 4.62 -2.38
C ARG A 93 -14.42 5.27 -1.14
N GLY A 94 -13.50 6.19 -1.33
CA GLY A 94 -12.76 6.80 -0.24
C GLY A 94 -11.86 7.91 -0.74
N TYR A 95 -10.59 7.88 -0.36
CA TYR A 95 -9.63 8.94 -0.63
C TYR A 95 -8.25 8.41 -0.96
N HIS A 96 -7.52 9.18 -1.78
CA HIS A 96 -6.07 9.05 -1.91
C HIS A 96 -5.39 10.25 -1.27
N VAL A 97 -4.19 10.05 -0.72
CA VAL A 97 -3.30 11.15 -0.35
C VAL A 97 -2.04 11.04 -1.20
N TRP A 98 -1.72 12.11 -1.93
CA TRP A 98 -0.61 12.19 -2.89
C TRP A 98 0.49 13.09 -2.37
N VAL A 99 1.76 12.72 -2.63
CA VAL A 99 2.94 13.56 -2.46
C VAL A 99 3.76 13.50 -3.75
N PHE A 100 4.17 14.66 -4.26
CA PHE A 100 4.96 14.81 -5.49
C PHE A 100 6.36 15.31 -5.16
N ALA A 101 7.38 14.63 -5.70
CA ALA A 101 8.77 15.05 -5.57
C ALA A 101 9.19 16.00 -6.70
N ASP A 102 10.17 16.86 -6.43
CA ASP A 102 10.74 17.79 -7.42
C ASP A 102 11.77 17.12 -8.34
N GLU A 103 12.28 15.94 -7.94
CA GLU A 103 13.24 15.11 -8.67
C GLU A 103 12.91 13.63 -8.50
N TRP A 104 13.56 12.77 -9.29
CA TRP A 104 13.50 11.32 -9.10
C TRP A 104 14.18 10.93 -7.79
N ILE A 105 13.44 10.32 -6.89
CA ILE A 105 13.94 9.88 -5.58
C ILE A 105 13.89 8.35 -5.45
N PRO A 106 14.76 7.75 -4.61
CA PRO A 106 14.67 6.33 -4.30
C PRO A 106 13.31 5.95 -3.72
N ALA A 107 12.70 4.90 -4.25
CA ALA A 107 11.39 4.42 -3.82
C ALA A 107 11.28 4.14 -2.30
N PRO A 108 12.32 3.59 -1.62
CA PRO A 108 12.30 3.41 -0.18
C PRO A 108 12.03 4.70 0.60
N ILE A 109 12.58 5.84 0.14
CA ILE A 109 12.39 7.13 0.82
C ILE A 109 10.93 7.55 0.76
N MET A 110 10.32 7.54 -0.43
CA MET A 110 8.90 7.89 -0.59
C MET A 110 8.01 6.94 0.20
N ARG A 111 8.20 5.64 0.04
CA ARG A 111 7.38 4.63 0.73
C ARG A 111 7.46 4.76 2.25
N ARG A 112 8.66 4.85 2.80
CA ARG A 112 8.88 4.93 4.26
C ARG A 112 8.39 6.25 4.83
N ALA A 113 8.44 7.36 4.07
CA ALA A 113 7.84 8.62 4.49
C ALA A 113 6.32 8.50 4.68
N PHE A 114 5.61 7.84 3.76
CA PHE A 114 4.19 7.52 3.94
C PHE A 114 3.93 6.63 5.15
N LEU A 115 4.72 5.56 5.32
CA LEU A 115 4.57 4.65 6.47
C LEU A 115 4.77 5.40 7.79
N SER A 116 5.77 6.28 7.87
CA SER A 116 5.99 7.15 9.04
C SER A 116 4.81 8.10 9.29
N ALA A 117 4.24 8.68 8.23
CA ALA A 117 3.06 9.55 8.37
C ALA A 117 1.86 8.78 8.94
N HIS A 118 1.60 7.58 8.43
CA HIS A 118 0.56 6.69 8.96
C HIS A 118 0.79 6.32 10.43
N GLU A 119 2.02 5.97 10.80
CA GLU A 119 2.40 5.62 12.17
C GLU A 119 2.20 6.80 13.13
N ALA A 120 2.60 8.01 12.71
CA ALA A 120 2.47 9.22 13.52
C ALA A 120 1.02 9.54 13.92
N VAL A 121 0.06 9.25 13.02
CA VAL A 121 -1.37 9.51 13.25
C VAL A 121 -2.18 8.26 13.58
N LYS A 122 -1.53 7.11 13.72
CA LYS A 122 -2.14 5.81 14.05
C LYS A 122 -3.24 5.37 13.08
N VAL A 123 -3.12 5.75 11.81
CA VAL A 123 -3.98 5.30 10.72
C VAL A 123 -3.33 4.08 10.05
N PRO A 124 -4.02 2.94 9.91
CA PRO A 124 -3.44 1.75 9.29
C PRO A 124 -3.00 2.00 7.83
N ALA A 125 -1.76 1.68 7.50
CA ALA A 125 -1.21 1.77 6.15
C ALA A 125 -1.56 0.50 5.34
N LYS A 126 -2.79 0.40 4.81
CA LYS A 126 -3.25 -0.75 4.04
C LYS A 126 -2.63 -0.81 2.66
N GLU A 127 -2.63 0.30 1.96
CA GLU A 127 -2.09 0.40 0.61
C GLU A 127 -1.28 1.69 0.43
N VAL A 128 0.05 1.55 0.35
CA VAL A 128 1.00 2.65 0.10
C VAL A 128 1.77 2.34 -1.18
N ASN A 129 1.72 3.25 -2.14
CA ASN A 129 2.44 3.19 -3.40
C ASN A 129 3.61 4.19 -3.43
N PRO A 130 4.82 3.78 -3.86
CA PRO A 130 5.13 2.45 -4.38
C PRO A 130 4.95 1.36 -3.33
N LYS A 131 4.41 0.17 -3.73
CA LYS A 131 4.30 -0.99 -2.82
C LYS A 131 5.63 -1.67 -2.58
N GLN A 132 6.52 -1.64 -3.56
CA GLN A 132 7.86 -2.20 -3.50
C GLN A 132 8.89 -1.09 -3.32
N GLU A 133 9.98 -1.41 -2.65
CA GLU A 133 11.15 -0.54 -2.51
C GLU A 133 12.16 -0.76 -3.65
N GLU A 134 12.11 -1.92 -4.29
CA GLU A 134 12.97 -2.32 -5.41
C GLU A 134 12.13 -2.84 -6.58
N SER A 135 12.59 -2.58 -7.79
CA SER A 135 11.93 -3.04 -9.01
C SER A 135 12.26 -4.50 -9.28
N THR A 136 11.26 -5.38 -9.14
CA THR A 136 11.33 -6.81 -9.47
C THR A 136 10.34 -7.21 -10.57
N GLY A 137 9.66 -6.23 -11.17
CA GLY A 137 8.64 -6.41 -12.20
C GLY A 137 7.82 -5.14 -12.38
N LEU A 138 6.61 -5.23 -12.92
CA LEU A 138 5.76 -4.06 -13.14
C LEU A 138 5.32 -3.38 -11.84
N GLY A 139 5.12 -4.14 -10.77
CA GLY A 139 4.58 -3.63 -9.52
C GLY A 139 3.07 -3.33 -9.62
N ASN A 140 2.62 -2.31 -8.86
CA ASN A 140 1.23 -1.88 -8.83
C ASN A 140 1.09 -0.50 -9.46
N TYR A 141 0.10 -0.32 -10.33
CA TYR A 141 -0.28 1.00 -10.82
C TYR A 141 -1.31 1.66 -9.92
N VAL A 142 -1.35 2.98 -9.96
CA VAL A 142 -2.39 3.79 -9.31
C VAL A 142 -3.19 4.49 -10.39
N ARG A 143 -4.53 4.40 -10.33
CA ARG A 143 -5.43 5.10 -11.24
C ARG A 143 -5.29 6.60 -11.05
N LEU A 144 -5.15 7.32 -12.15
CA LEU A 144 -4.94 8.76 -12.12
C LEU A 144 -6.23 9.54 -11.76
N PRO A 145 -6.11 10.71 -11.11
CA PRO A 145 -7.24 11.63 -10.94
C PRO A 145 -7.60 12.33 -12.24
N TYR A 146 -8.72 13.03 -12.25
CA TYR A 146 -9.22 13.84 -13.37
C TYR A 146 -9.48 13.08 -14.68
N PRO A 147 -10.13 11.90 -14.69
CA PRO A 147 -10.59 11.32 -15.95
C PRO A 147 -11.54 12.29 -16.66
N ASN A 148 -11.29 12.59 -17.93
CA ASN A 148 -12.00 13.61 -18.73
C ASN A 148 -11.86 15.06 -18.21
N GLY A 149 -10.90 15.34 -17.34
CA GLY A 149 -10.80 16.60 -16.58
C GLY A 149 -10.49 17.87 -17.41
N ILE A 150 -10.16 17.74 -18.70
CA ILE A 150 -10.04 18.89 -19.62
C ILE A 150 -11.42 19.38 -20.07
N ASN A 151 -12.35 18.46 -20.29
CA ASN A 151 -13.67 18.81 -20.83
C ASN A 151 -14.66 19.20 -19.73
N GLU A 152 -14.59 18.51 -18.59
CA GLU A 152 -15.53 18.69 -17.49
C GLU A 152 -14.94 18.29 -16.14
N MET A 153 -15.56 18.76 -15.06
CA MET A 153 -15.21 18.30 -13.72
C MET A 153 -15.75 16.88 -13.51
N PRO A 154 -14.88 15.89 -13.19
CA PRO A 154 -15.36 14.52 -12.99
C PRO A 154 -16.22 14.41 -11.72
N GLU A 155 -17.17 13.48 -11.70
CA GLU A 155 -18.03 13.20 -10.53
C GLU A 155 -17.21 12.72 -9.30
N ASN A 156 -16.11 12.05 -9.55
CA ASN A 156 -15.14 11.60 -8.55
C ASN A 156 -13.74 11.59 -9.18
N ARG A 157 -12.69 11.33 -8.37
CA ARG A 157 -11.30 11.35 -8.81
C ARG A 157 -10.80 12.77 -9.12
N TYR A 158 -11.02 13.67 -8.17
CA TYR A 158 -10.54 15.05 -8.18
C TYR A 158 -9.87 15.40 -6.85
N ILE A 159 -8.98 16.37 -6.91
CA ILE A 159 -8.26 16.87 -5.71
C ILE A 159 -9.15 17.89 -4.99
N LEU A 160 -9.05 17.89 -3.67
CA LEU A 160 -9.76 18.79 -2.78
C LEU A 160 -8.89 19.98 -2.36
N PHE A 161 -9.51 21.15 -2.16
CA PHE A 161 -8.87 22.26 -1.49
C PHE A 161 -8.64 21.95 0.01
N ASP A 162 -7.49 22.36 0.54
CA ASP A 162 -7.06 22.01 1.90
C ASP A 162 -8.01 22.51 3.00
N LYS A 163 -8.60 23.68 2.82
CA LYS A 163 -9.44 24.32 3.86
C LYS A 163 -10.93 24.11 3.65
N SER A 164 -11.39 24.25 2.40
CA SER A 164 -12.82 24.17 2.10
C SER A 164 -13.30 22.75 1.81
N LEU A 165 -12.37 21.85 1.48
CA LEU A 165 -12.64 20.49 0.97
C LEU A 165 -13.50 20.49 -0.32
N GLU A 166 -13.59 21.63 -0.99
CA GLU A 166 -14.26 21.76 -2.29
C GLU A 166 -13.35 21.19 -3.40
N PRO A 167 -13.94 20.72 -4.51
CA PRO A 167 -13.16 20.23 -5.65
C PRO A 167 -12.28 21.30 -6.29
N MET A 168 -11.00 21.00 -6.50
CA MET A 168 -10.12 21.79 -7.37
C MET A 168 -10.40 21.46 -8.84
N THR A 169 -10.38 22.46 -9.71
CA THR A 169 -10.27 22.19 -11.14
C THR A 169 -8.90 21.59 -11.47
N LEU A 170 -8.80 20.88 -12.61
CA LEU A 170 -7.51 20.35 -13.07
C LEU A 170 -6.42 21.42 -13.09
N LYS A 171 -6.71 22.60 -13.63
CA LYS A 171 -5.74 23.71 -13.71
C LYS A 171 -5.26 24.18 -12.33
N GLN A 172 -6.19 24.40 -11.39
CA GLN A 172 -5.85 24.80 -10.01
C GLN A 172 -4.96 23.79 -9.31
N PHE A 173 -5.27 22.49 -9.48
CA PHE A 173 -4.45 21.43 -8.94
C PHE A 173 -3.06 21.42 -9.56
N LEU A 174 -2.94 21.45 -10.89
CA LEU A 174 -1.65 21.41 -11.59
C LEU A 174 -0.76 22.58 -11.21
N ASP A 175 -1.31 23.80 -11.21
CA ASP A 175 -0.55 25.00 -10.81
C ASP A 175 0.00 24.83 -9.38
N LYS A 176 -0.87 24.44 -8.42
CA LYS A 176 -0.47 24.28 -7.03
C LYS A 176 0.52 23.12 -6.84
N ALA A 177 0.29 21.98 -7.48
CA ALA A 177 1.15 20.82 -7.32
C ALA A 177 2.56 21.03 -7.89
N MET A 178 2.68 21.72 -9.03
CA MET A 178 3.99 22.04 -9.61
C MET A 178 4.78 23.01 -8.75
N ASP A 179 4.13 24.00 -8.14
CA ASP A 179 4.77 24.98 -7.28
C ASP A 179 5.21 24.44 -5.93
N THR A 180 4.59 23.33 -5.47
CA THR A 180 4.79 22.80 -4.11
C THR A 180 5.37 21.39 -4.08
N ARG A 181 6.05 20.97 -5.15
CA ARG A 181 6.76 19.69 -5.18
C ARG A 181 7.79 19.62 -4.05
N THR A 182 7.97 18.45 -3.49
CA THR A 182 8.73 18.23 -2.27
C THR A 182 10.14 17.75 -2.58
N SER A 183 11.14 18.41 -1.99
CA SER A 183 12.54 17.98 -2.07
C SER A 183 12.77 16.69 -1.26
N ILE A 184 13.69 15.85 -1.74
CA ILE A 184 14.20 14.67 -1.03
C ILE A 184 14.69 15.03 0.38
N ASN A 185 15.21 16.23 0.59
CA ASN A 185 15.71 16.69 1.88
C ASN A 185 14.63 16.80 2.95
N LEU A 186 13.36 16.98 2.58
CA LEU A 186 12.21 16.95 3.50
C LEU A 186 11.68 15.52 3.70
N LEU A 187 11.72 14.70 2.66
CA LEU A 187 11.21 13.32 2.73
C LEU A 187 12.14 12.38 3.49
N ARG A 188 13.47 12.52 3.32
CA ARG A 188 14.47 11.64 3.94
C ARG A 188 14.37 11.59 5.47
N PRO A 189 14.36 12.71 6.21
CA PRO A 189 14.22 12.67 7.66
C PRO A 189 12.92 12.00 8.13
N LEU A 190 11.81 12.21 7.39
CA LEU A 190 10.54 11.55 7.70
C LEU A 190 10.64 10.05 7.42
N SER A 191 11.27 9.63 6.33
CA SER A 191 11.44 8.22 5.98
C SER A 191 12.28 7.44 7.00
N GLU A 192 13.24 8.10 7.66
CA GLU A 192 14.12 7.51 8.67
C GLU A 192 13.43 7.25 10.00
N LEU A 193 12.27 7.87 10.24
CA LEU A 193 11.44 7.57 11.41
C LEU A 193 10.80 6.19 11.32
N HIS A 194 10.48 5.73 10.09
CA HIS A 194 9.98 4.38 9.88
C HIS A 194 11.11 3.36 10.03
N LYS A 195 11.00 2.54 11.05
CA LYS A 195 11.91 1.40 11.24
C LYS A 195 11.26 0.16 10.65
N PRO A 196 11.78 -0.37 9.52
CA PRO A 196 11.23 -1.59 8.95
C PRO A 196 11.35 -2.71 10.00
N ARG A 197 10.24 -3.43 10.19
CA ARG A 197 10.26 -4.61 11.06
C ARG A 197 11.30 -5.59 10.54
N LYS A 198 12.22 -6.05 11.39
CA LYS A 198 13.04 -7.19 11.04
C LYS A 198 12.10 -8.39 10.88
N ARG A 199 12.09 -8.98 9.68
CA ARG A 199 11.37 -10.23 9.48
C ARG A 199 12.03 -11.29 10.36
N ALA A 200 11.23 -11.99 11.14
CA ALA A 200 11.68 -13.24 11.73
C ALA A 200 11.84 -14.24 10.58
N THR A 201 12.92 -14.99 10.56
CA THR A 201 13.13 -16.03 9.54
C THR A 201 12.68 -17.36 10.14
N LEU A 202 11.75 -18.03 9.46
CA LEU A 202 11.31 -19.37 9.85
C LEU A 202 12.24 -20.40 9.21
N ASP A 203 12.94 -21.16 10.05
CA ASP A 203 13.63 -22.35 9.57
C ASP A 203 12.64 -23.52 9.45
N VAL A 204 12.15 -23.73 8.25
CA VAL A 204 11.19 -24.80 7.96
C VAL A 204 11.74 -26.21 8.21
N THR A 205 13.07 -26.37 8.31
CA THR A 205 13.70 -27.66 8.61
C THR A 205 13.52 -28.06 10.08
N LEU A 206 13.31 -27.08 10.95
CA LEU A 206 13.06 -27.26 12.38
C LEU A 206 11.56 -27.41 12.70
N VAL A 207 10.69 -27.35 11.69
CA VAL A 207 9.25 -27.44 11.91
C VAL A 207 8.87 -28.87 12.23
N ARG A 208 8.35 -29.10 13.42
CA ARG A 208 7.77 -30.38 13.83
C ARG A 208 6.43 -30.58 13.12
N GLN A 209 6.21 -31.78 12.61
CA GLN A 209 4.97 -32.09 11.86
C GLN A 209 3.79 -32.49 12.75
N ASP A 210 4.00 -32.68 14.05
CA ASP A 210 2.96 -33.06 14.99
C ASP A 210 2.17 -31.83 15.46
N VAL A 211 0.97 -31.68 14.92
CA VAL A 211 0.06 -30.60 15.27
C VAL A 211 -0.46 -30.74 16.72
N GLN A 212 -0.57 -31.95 17.25
CA GLN A 212 -1.05 -32.16 18.61
C GLN A 212 -0.02 -31.63 19.61
N GLU A 213 1.27 -31.90 19.39
CA GLU A 213 2.35 -31.30 20.19
C GLU A 213 2.35 -29.77 20.08
N ALA A 214 2.12 -29.22 18.89
CA ALA A 214 2.06 -27.78 18.70
C ALA A 214 0.86 -27.13 19.43
N LEU A 215 -0.27 -27.84 19.57
CA LEU A 215 -1.45 -27.35 20.27
C LEU A 215 -1.26 -27.23 21.79
N ASP A 216 -0.25 -27.88 22.38
CA ASP A 216 0.09 -27.71 23.80
C ASP A 216 0.64 -26.29 24.09
N TYR A 217 1.08 -25.57 23.05
CA TYR A 217 1.63 -24.21 23.14
C TYR A 217 0.62 -23.11 22.81
N VAL A 218 -0.68 -23.41 22.79
CA VAL A 218 -1.74 -22.43 22.50
C VAL A 218 -2.80 -22.41 23.59
N SER A 219 -3.52 -21.29 23.69
CA SER A 219 -4.66 -21.20 24.60
C SER A 219 -5.84 -22.08 24.15
N PRO A 220 -6.75 -22.48 25.06
CA PRO A 220 -7.97 -23.19 24.70
C PRO A 220 -8.82 -22.47 23.65
N TYR A 221 -8.82 -21.13 23.67
CA TYR A 221 -9.50 -20.31 22.65
C TYR A 221 -8.89 -20.54 21.26
N ILE A 222 -7.55 -20.45 21.13
CA ILE A 222 -6.84 -20.67 19.87
C ILE A 222 -7.09 -22.09 19.35
N ALA A 223 -7.01 -23.10 20.22
CA ALA A 223 -7.31 -24.49 19.88
C ALA A 223 -8.76 -24.66 19.38
N THR A 224 -9.69 -23.91 19.97
CA THR A 224 -11.10 -23.90 19.53
C THR A 224 -11.26 -23.26 18.15
N VAL A 225 -10.62 -22.12 17.88
CA VAL A 225 -10.62 -21.48 16.54
C VAL A 225 -10.02 -22.41 15.50
N TRP A 226 -8.86 -23.01 15.81
CA TRP A 226 -8.22 -23.99 14.94
C TRP A 226 -9.12 -25.20 14.64
N ARG A 227 -9.84 -25.72 15.64
CA ARG A 227 -10.73 -26.89 15.49
C ARG A 227 -11.96 -26.57 14.66
N ASN A 228 -12.63 -25.47 14.94
CA ASN A 228 -13.90 -25.10 14.33
C ASN A 228 -13.76 -24.44 12.95
N GLY A 229 -12.63 -23.81 12.68
CA GLY A 229 -12.38 -23.09 11.43
C GLY A 229 -13.19 -21.79 11.29
N PRO A 230 -13.18 -21.20 10.09
CA PRO A 230 -13.96 -20.01 9.79
C PRO A 230 -15.46 -20.30 9.85
N VAL A 231 -16.21 -19.44 10.53
CA VAL A 231 -17.67 -19.53 10.66
C VAL A 231 -18.32 -18.56 9.65
N GLY A 232 -19.28 -19.07 8.86
CA GLY A 232 -20.01 -18.28 7.87
C GLY A 232 -19.16 -17.89 6.65
N ASN A 233 -19.44 -16.71 6.07
CA ASN A 233 -18.76 -16.20 4.85
C ASN A 233 -17.47 -15.43 5.13
N LEU A 234 -16.78 -15.69 6.24
CA LEU A 234 -15.52 -15.00 6.56
C LEU A 234 -14.41 -15.38 5.58
N ASP A 235 -13.59 -14.39 5.18
CA ASP A 235 -12.43 -14.66 4.34
C ASP A 235 -11.42 -15.54 5.09
N ARG A 236 -11.16 -16.71 4.52
CA ARG A 236 -10.24 -17.72 5.08
C ARG A 236 -8.82 -17.17 5.28
N SER A 237 -8.35 -16.25 4.43
CA SER A 237 -7.05 -15.60 4.62
C SER A 237 -7.01 -14.78 5.90
N ASN A 238 -8.06 -13.99 6.16
CA ASN A 238 -8.14 -13.17 7.35
C ASN A 238 -8.16 -14.01 8.63
N ILE A 239 -8.85 -15.16 8.60
CA ILE A 239 -8.88 -16.07 9.75
C ILE A 239 -7.53 -16.76 9.96
N LEU A 240 -6.81 -17.15 8.91
CA LEU A 240 -5.45 -17.68 9.02
C LEU A 240 -4.50 -16.64 9.63
N CYS A 241 -4.55 -15.39 9.16
CA CYS A 241 -3.76 -14.30 9.76
C CYS A 241 -4.15 -14.04 11.22
N LEU A 242 -5.45 -14.00 11.54
CA LEU A 242 -5.94 -13.82 12.91
C LEU A 242 -5.44 -14.94 13.83
N LEU A 243 -5.47 -16.19 13.36
CA LEU A 243 -4.98 -17.33 14.13
C LEU A 243 -3.50 -17.16 14.50
N VAL A 244 -2.66 -16.75 13.54
CA VAL A 244 -1.23 -16.50 13.78
C VAL A 244 -1.01 -15.32 14.72
N HIS A 245 -1.79 -14.22 14.59
CA HIS A 245 -1.73 -13.10 15.52
C HIS A 245 -2.04 -13.53 16.96
N LYS A 246 -3.11 -14.32 17.15
CA LYS A 246 -3.48 -14.82 18.48
C LYS A 246 -2.45 -15.77 19.06
N MET A 247 -1.83 -16.62 18.24
CA MET A 247 -0.72 -17.48 18.68
C MET A 247 0.49 -16.66 19.13
N ARG A 248 0.86 -15.61 18.37
CA ARG A 248 1.94 -14.69 18.76
C ARG A 248 1.61 -13.97 20.07
N GLU A 249 0.41 -13.41 20.22
CA GLU A 249 -0.04 -12.74 21.44
C GLU A 249 0.02 -13.66 22.67
N TYR A 250 -0.27 -14.94 22.48
CA TYR A 250 -0.19 -15.95 23.54
C TYR A 250 1.24 -16.39 23.87
N GLY A 251 2.24 -16.08 23.01
CA GLY A 251 3.62 -16.49 23.17
C GLY A 251 3.94 -17.86 22.58
N THR A 252 3.09 -18.38 21.68
CA THR A 252 3.36 -19.64 20.95
C THR A 252 4.65 -19.49 20.14
N PRO A 253 5.60 -20.45 20.20
CA PRO A 253 6.80 -20.42 19.38
C PRO A 253 6.46 -20.42 17.88
N MET A 254 7.24 -19.70 17.08
CA MET A 254 7.01 -19.46 15.66
C MET A 254 6.86 -20.76 14.83
N ASN A 255 7.69 -21.77 15.11
CA ASN A 255 7.62 -23.09 14.44
C ASN A 255 6.33 -23.84 14.75
N HIS A 256 5.82 -23.78 16.01
CA HIS A 256 4.53 -24.37 16.38
C HIS A 256 3.36 -23.63 15.74
N ALA A 257 3.42 -22.30 15.68
CA ALA A 257 2.43 -21.49 14.99
C ALA A 257 2.35 -21.85 13.49
N TYR A 258 3.49 -22.06 12.84
CA TYR A 258 3.51 -22.50 11.45
C TYR A 258 2.91 -23.90 11.27
N THR A 259 3.22 -24.85 12.14
CA THR A 259 2.64 -26.22 12.12
C THR A 259 1.11 -26.17 12.21
N ILE A 260 0.58 -25.39 13.16
CA ILE A 260 -0.87 -25.22 13.33
C ILE A 260 -1.49 -24.52 12.11
N LEU A 261 -0.81 -23.50 11.57
CA LEU A 261 -1.27 -22.78 10.38
C LEU A 261 -1.37 -23.68 9.15
N VAL A 262 -0.35 -24.52 8.90
CA VAL A 262 -0.33 -25.47 7.77
C VAL A 262 -1.46 -26.47 7.89
N ASP A 263 -1.71 -27.02 9.09
CA ASP A 263 -2.82 -27.94 9.32
C ASP A 263 -4.18 -27.26 9.15
N ALA A 264 -4.33 -26.04 9.66
CA ALA A 264 -5.53 -25.25 9.48
C ALA A 264 -5.80 -24.99 7.98
N ASP A 265 -4.78 -24.58 7.21
CA ASP A 265 -4.94 -24.33 5.78
C ASP A 265 -5.29 -25.59 4.97
N LYS A 266 -4.72 -26.75 5.32
CA LYS A 266 -5.11 -28.04 4.72
C LYS A 266 -6.61 -28.31 4.86
N ARG A 267 -7.19 -28.01 6.02
CA ARG A 267 -8.61 -28.21 6.30
C ARG A 267 -9.51 -27.13 5.74
N TRP A 268 -9.04 -25.88 5.75
CA TRP A 268 -9.84 -24.73 5.30
C TRP A 268 -9.67 -24.43 3.81
N GLY A 269 -8.60 -24.94 3.17
CA GLY A 269 -8.41 -24.94 1.72
C GLY A 269 -8.24 -23.57 1.09
N LYS A 270 -7.46 -22.65 1.73
CA LYS A 270 -7.18 -21.34 1.13
C LYS A 270 -5.97 -21.36 0.19
N PHE A 271 -4.84 -21.88 0.65
CA PHE A 271 -3.58 -21.96 -0.10
C PHE A 271 -3.18 -23.39 -0.47
N HIS A 272 -3.65 -24.38 0.25
CA HIS A 272 -3.24 -25.79 0.24
C HIS A 272 -2.99 -26.39 -1.16
N ASN A 273 -3.79 -26.03 -2.15
CA ASN A 273 -3.68 -26.58 -3.52
C ASN A 273 -2.92 -25.63 -4.47
N ARG A 274 -2.24 -24.60 -3.98
CA ARG A 274 -1.49 -23.66 -4.81
C ARG A 274 -0.02 -24.06 -4.86
N PRO A 275 0.67 -23.83 -5.99
CA PRO A 275 2.11 -24.06 -6.08
C PRO A 275 2.93 -23.25 -5.07
N ASP A 276 2.46 -22.05 -4.69
CA ASP A 276 3.09 -21.12 -3.77
C ASP A 276 2.60 -21.24 -2.31
N ALA A 277 1.86 -22.29 -1.96
CA ALA A 277 1.23 -22.46 -0.64
C ALA A 277 2.23 -22.33 0.51
N VAL A 278 3.37 -23.00 0.42
CA VAL A 278 4.42 -22.95 1.46
C VAL A 278 4.94 -21.53 1.63
N GLU A 279 5.25 -20.85 0.52
CA GLU A 279 5.74 -19.46 0.53
C GLU A 279 4.75 -18.51 1.18
N GLN A 280 3.45 -18.62 0.84
CA GLN A 280 2.38 -17.79 1.42
C GLN A 280 2.24 -18.01 2.93
N LEU A 281 2.26 -19.25 3.39
CA LEU A 281 2.12 -19.58 4.81
C LEU A 281 3.36 -19.17 5.62
N VAL A 282 4.56 -19.39 5.10
CA VAL A 282 5.83 -18.89 5.69
C VAL A 282 5.76 -17.38 5.84
N LYS A 283 5.39 -16.68 4.76
CA LYS A 283 5.30 -15.22 4.76
C LYS A 283 4.33 -14.69 5.82
N ILE A 284 3.15 -15.30 5.98
CA ILE A 284 2.18 -14.91 7.03
C ILE A 284 2.83 -15.01 8.42
N VAL A 285 3.53 -16.10 8.71
CA VAL A 285 4.15 -16.29 10.02
C VAL A 285 5.32 -15.33 10.23
N GLU A 286 6.21 -15.17 9.23
CA GLU A 286 7.36 -14.28 9.31
C GLU A 286 6.94 -12.81 9.47
N ASP A 287 5.93 -12.36 8.72
CA ASP A 287 5.42 -10.99 8.80
C ASP A 287 4.78 -10.70 10.17
N ILE A 288 4.06 -11.68 10.74
CA ILE A 288 3.39 -11.52 12.04
C ILE A 288 4.38 -11.67 13.21
N TYR A 289 5.34 -12.58 13.14
CA TYR A 289 6.35 -12.78 14.18
C TYR A 289 7.56 -11.84 14.07
N GLY A 290 7.60 -10.98 13.01
CA GLY A 290 8.67 -9.99 12.85
C GLY A 290 8.85 -9.13 14.11
N ILE A 291 10.11 -8.95 14.53
CA ILE A 291 10.49 -8.18 15.72
C ILE A 291 10.61 -6.72 15.31
N ASP A 292 10.07 -5.82 16.13
CA ASP A 292 10.34 -4.38 16.02
C ASP A 292 11.83 -4.12 16.24
N THR A 293 12.46 -3.25 15.44
CA THR A 293 13.92 -2.97 15.52
C THR A 293 14.34 -2.35 16.84
N THR A 294 13.41 -1.95 17.69
CA THR A 294 13.68 -1.45 19.05
C THR A 294 13.97 -2.55 20.07
N GLY A 295 13.82 -3.84 19.72
CA GLY A 295 14.03 -4.95 20.64
C GLY A 295 12.96 -5.08 21.73
N GLU A 296 11.97 -4.22 21.76
CA GLU A 296 10.86 -4.30 22.69
C GLU A 296 9.76 -5.22 22.13
N PHE A 297 9.52 -6.31 22.84
CA PHE A 297 8.31 -7.11 22.69
C PHE A 297 7.13 -6.24 23.11
N ARG A 298 6.31 -5.78 22.20
CA ARG A 298 4.98 -5.26 22.54
C ARG A 298 4.03 -6.45 22.57
N PRO A 299 3.45 -6.74 23.76
CA PRO A 299 2.48 -7.82 23.94
C PRO A 299 1.20 -7.61 23.12
#